data_0a88f3256f6c1b05e012bac2e11be84f
#
_entry.id   0a88f3256f6c1b05e012bac2e11be84f
#
_cell.length_a   1.000
_cell.length_b   1.000
_cell.length_c   1.000
_cell.angle_alpha   90.00
_cell.angle_beta   90.00
_cell.angle_gamma   90.00
#
_symmetry.space_group_name_H-M   'P 1'
#
loop_
_entity.id
_entity.type
_entity.pdbx_description
1 polymer ?
#
loop_
_entity_poly.entity_id
_entity_poly.type
_entity_poly.pdbx_seq_one_letter_code
_entity_poly.pdbx_strand_id
1 'polypeptide(L)' 'FLFSFYSCSGNEKEHSCIREDLIDMSIVCTSEYEPVCGCDNKTYSNECEAIKRGVIQFEMGECEN' A
#
# COMPACT_ATOMS: atom_id res chain seq x y z
N PHE A 1 -31.38 13.28 19.98
CA PHE A 1 -30.97 13.12 19.61
C PHE A 1 -30.26 12.73 18.85
N LEU A 2 -29.77 12.58 18.43
CA LEU A 2 -29.12 12.34 17.69
C LEU A 2 -28.30 11.89 17.14
N PHE A 3 -27.78 11.70 16.84
CA PHE A 3 -26.97 11.33 16.26
C PHE A 3 -26.39 10.99 15.45
N SER A 4 -25.64 10.87 14.90
CA SER A 4 -25.12 10.60 14.11
C SER A 4 -24.17 10.13 13.69
N PHE A 5 -23.77 9.92 13.44
CA PHE A 5 -22.96 9.51 12.98
C PHE A 5 -22.48 9.17 12.09
N TYR A 6 -21.73 9.02 11.57
CA TYR A 6 -21.23 8.74 10.70
C TYR A 6 -20.37 8.24 10.38
N SER A 7 -19.72 8.18 10.18
CA SER A 7 -19.05 7.85 9.83
C SER A 7 -18.40 7.13 9.05
N CYS A 8 -17.88 6.64 8.83
CA CYS A 8 -17.48 5.88 8.03
C CYS A 8 -16.49 6.08 7.13
N SER A 9 -16.09 6.34 6.65
CA SER A 9 -15.24 6.60 5.72
C SER A 9 -13.86 6.24 5.89
N GLY A 10 -13.38 5.70 6.85
CA GLY A 10 -12.01 5.36 6.98
C GLY A 10 -11.54 4.33 6.02
N ASN A 11 -12.42 3.49 5.56
CA ASN A 11 -11.99 2.44 4.69
C ASN A 11 -11.56 2.90 3.37
N GLU A 12 -12.07 3.98 2.93
CA GLU A 12 -11.75 4.42 1.62
C GLU A 12 -10.33 4.84 1.49
N LYS A 13 -9.70 5.20 2.58
CA LYS A 13 -8.35 5.60 2.50
C LYS A 13 -7.44 4.50 2.10
N GLU A 14 -7.75 3.30 2.49
CA GLU A 14 -6.92 2.19 2.13
C GLU A 14 -6.94 1.98 0.65
N HIS A 15 -8.09 2.16 0.04
CA HIS A 15 -8.15 1.97 -1.37
C HIS A 15 -7.42 3.07 -2.11
N SER A 16 -7.44 4.26 -1.57
CA SER A 16 -6.85 5.35 -2.31
C SER A 16 -5.34 5.29 -2.30
N CYS A 17 -4.73 4.47 -1.47
CA CYS A 17 -3.28 4.38 -1.47
C CYS A 17 -2.77 3.41 -2.51
N ILE A 18 -3.64 2.64 -3.13
CA ILE A 18 -3.25 1.76 -4.21
C ILE A 18 -3.71 2.40 -5.50
N ARG A 19 -2.78 2.65 -6.38
CA ARG A 19 -3.10 3.29 -7.65
C ARG A 19 -3.10 2.23 -8.73
N GLU A 20 -4.25 1.71 -9.03
CA GLU A 20 -4.33 0.66 -10.02
C GLU A 20 -3.87 1.12 -11.38
N ASP A 21 -4.04 2.40 -11.65
CA ASP A 21 -3.60 2.94 -12.92
C ASP A 21 -2.08 3.00 -13.02
N LEU A 22 -1.38 2.81 -11.93
CA LEU A 22 0.08 2.82 -11.95
C LEU A 22 0.68 1.43 -11.88
N ILE A 23 -0.13 0.41 -11.82
CA ILE A 23 0.40 -0.95 -11.80
C ILE A 23 1.10 -1.21 -13.11
N ASP A 24 2.34 -1.65 -13.04
CA ASP A 24 3.12 -1.89 -14.25
C ASP A 24 3.99 -3.10 -14.01
N MET A 25 3.49 -4.23 -14.39
CA MET A 25 4.19 -5.49 -14.14
C MET A 25 5.39 -5.67 -15.06
N SER A 26 5.63 -4.73 -15.95
CA SER A 26 6.81 -4.81 -16.78
C SER A 26 8.03 -4.19 -16.10
N ILE A 27 7.84 -3.52 -14.96
CA ILE A 27 8.96 -2.96 -14.24
C ILE A 27 9.83 -4.10 -13.74
N VAL A 28 11.12 -4.00 -13.98
CA VAL A 28 12.06 -5.02 -13.55
C VAL A 28 12.73 -4.55 -12.28
N CYS A 29 12.55 -5.30 -11.21
CA CYS A 29 13.10 -4.93 -9.92
C CYS A 29 14.27 -5.84 -9.59
N THR A 30 15.20 -5.32 -8.79
CA THR A 30 16.30 -6.16 -8.34
C THR A 30 15.76 -7.12 -7.29
N SER A 31 16.56 -8.08 -6.93
CA SER A 31 16.13 -9.07 -5.97
C SER A 31 16.58 -8.73 -4.56
N GLU A 32 17.04 -7.51 -4.34
CA GLU A 32 17.44 -7.12 -2.99
C GLU A 32 16.26 -7.18 -2.06
N TYR A 33 16.49 -7.66 -0.88
CA TYR A 33 15.42 -7.72 0.10
C TYR A 33 15.57 -6.57 1.07
N GLU A 34 14.82 -5.51 0.83
CA GLU A 34 14.75 -4.37 1.74
C GLU A 34 13.28 -4.11 1.93
N PRO A 35 12.63 -4.87 2.80
CA PRO A 35 11.18 -4.90 2.82
C PRO A 35 10.54 -3.58 3.20
N VAL A 36 9.36 -3.39 2.66
CA VAL A 36 8.55 -2.24 3.02
C VAL A 36 7.14 -2.75 3.32
N CYS A 37 6.46 -2.06 4.20
CA CYS A 37 5.09 -2.38 4.50
C CYS A 37 4.20 -1.42 3.75
N GLY A 38 3.43 -1.92 2.82
CA GLY A 38 2.56 -1.09 2.03
C GLY A 38 1.38 -0.59 2.84
N CYS A 39 0.73 0.42 2.30
CA CYS A 39 -0.44 0.97 2.97
C CYS A 39 -1.60 -0.03 3.00
N ASP A 40 -1.49 -1.09 2.22
CA ASP A 40 -2.47 -2.16 2.23
C ASP A 40 -2.12 -3.22 3.26
N ASN A 41 -1.13 -2.94 4.10
CA ASN A 41 -0.70 -3.83 5.18
C ASN A 41 -0.12 -5.13 4.65
N LYS A 42 0.55 -5.05 3.51
CA LYS A 42 1.26 -6.18 2.95
C LYS A 42 2.73 -5.85 2.87
N THR A 43 3.56 -6.84 3.17
CA THR A 43 5.00 -6.66 3.09
C THR A 43 5.45 -6.97 1.68
N TYR A 44 6.18 -6.03 1.10
CA TYR A 44 6.77 -6.22 -0.21
C TYR A 44 8.27 -6.35 -0.04
N SER A 45 8.90 -7.10 -0.91
CA SER A 45 10.32 -7.41 -0.71
C SER A 45 11.20 -6.18 -0.87
N ASN A 46 10.75 -5.15 -1.58
CA ASN A 46 11.45 -3.88 -1.64
C ASN A 46 10.50 -2.86 -2.22
N GLU A 47 10.91 -1.59 -2.21
CA GLU A 47 9.99 -0.56 -2.65
C GLU A 47 9.70 -0.67 -4.14
N CYS A 48 10.63 -1.18 -4.91
CA CYS A 48 10.39 -1.37 -6.33
C CYS A 48 9.21 -2.31 -6.55
N GLU A 49 9.15 -3.38 -5.77
CA GLU A 49 8.06 -4.34 -5.89
C GLU A 49 6.74 -3.71 -5.47
N ALA A 50 6.77 -2.83 -4.47
CA ALA A 50 5.56 -2.16 -4.05
C ALA A 50 5.06 -1.22 -5.14
N ILE A 51 5.95 -0.44 -5.69
CA ILE A 51 5.59 0.53 -6.73
C ILE A 51 5.07 -0.18 -7.97
N LYS A 52 5.68 -1.30 -8.31
CA LYS A 52 5.27 -2.07 -9.45
C LYS A 52 3.80 -2.47 -9.34
N ARG A 53 3.32 -2.64 -8.13
CA ARG A 53 1.95 -3.04 -7.89
C ARG A 53 1.03 -1.90 -7.52
N GLY A 54 1.48 -0.68 -7.75
CA GLY A 54 0.63 0.48 -7.54
C GLY A 54 0.58 0.97 -6.11
N VAL A 55 1.41 0.43 -5.24
CA VAL A 55 1.43 0.84 -3.85
C VAL A 55 2.31 2.07 -3.76
N ILE A 56 1.70 3.22 -3.52
CA ILE A 56 2.46 4.47 -3.56
C ILE A 56 2.77 5.00 -2.16
N GLN A 57 2.26 4.36 -1.13
CA GLN A 57 2.56 4.75 0.23
C GLN A 57 3.00 3.53 0.99
N PHE A 58 4.16 3.58 1.56
CA PHE A 58 4.69 2.46 2.31
C PHE A 58 5.69 2.96 3.33
N GLU A 59 6.03 2.13 4.28
CA GLU A 59 7.01 2.43 5.29
C GLU A 59 8.10 1.40 5.21
N MET A 60 9.30 1.80 5.57
CA MET A 60 10.41 0.88 5.53
C MET A 60 10.23 -0.17 6.61
N GLY A 61 10.55 -1.40 6.26
CA GLY A 61 10.46 -2.50 7.20
C GLY A 61 9.24 -3.35 6.93
N GLU A 62 9.24 -4.55 7.46
CA GLU A 62 8.12 -5.46 7.28
C GLU A 62 6.93 -4.96 8.07
N CYS A 63 5.75 -5.34 7.60
CA CYS A 63 4.55 -5.01 8.35
C CYS A 63 4.60 -5.73 9.68
N GLU A 64 4.14 -5.03 10.70
CA GLU A 64 4.12 -5.62 11.99
C GLU A 64 2.78 -6.09 12.30
N ASN A 65 2.43 -7.11 12.36
CA ASN A 65 1.17 -7.43 12.72
C ASN A 65 0.94 -8.82 12.78
#